data_c8547e52bb5b432b5665157f2f3c07e6
#
_entry.id   c8547e52bb5b432b5665157f2f3c07e6
#
_cell.length_a   1.000
_cell.length_b   1.000
_cell.length_c   1.000
_cell.angle_alpha   90.00
_cell.angle_beta   90.00
_cell.angle_gamma   90.00
#
_symmetry.space_group_name_H-M   'P 1'
#
loop_
_entity.id
_entity.type
_entity.pdbx_description
1 polymer ?
#
loop_
_entity_poly.entity_id
_entity_poly.type
_entity_poly.pdbx_seq_one_letter_code
_entity_poly.pdbx_strand_id
1 'polypeptide(L)'
;QETVVYLDNSYSMQATGKNGSLLNEAIQDMINNFPEDEKISLFTNSQTFRNTSLKALKNDLIQLEHSPTQLNYDALFIKGKELFSKDNSSSKNLILISDFQQKDNPVTFETDSTINLKLVQPKSALVSNVSIDSVYVSNSNSETLDLNVKLSNQGEAIENTTVSLFNDDVLLAKNAVDISKNSEATFSVS
;
A
#
# COMPACT_ATOMS: atom_id res chain seq x y z
N GLN A 1 -7.68 -23.68 -18.07
CA GLN A 1 -7.77 -22.58 -17.12
C GLN A 1 -6.50 -21.74 -17.20
N GLU A 2 -6.66 -20.41 -17.23
CA GLU A 2 -5.55 -19.47 -17.20
C GLU A 2 -5.69 -18.61 -15.96
N THR A 3 -4.59 -18.42 -15.24
CA THR A 3 -4.56 -17.60 -14.03
C THR A 3 -3.54 -16.46 -14.17
N VAL A 4 -4.00 -15.24 -14.00
CA VAL A 4 -3.17 -14.03 -13.95
C VAL A 4 -3.28 -13.44 -12.54
N VAL A 5 -2.13 -13.15 -11.95
CA VAL A 5 -2.04 -12.60 -10.59
C VAL A 5 -1.37 -11.23 -10.65
N TYR A 6 -2.01 -10.23 -10.08
CA TYR A 6 -1.36 -8.98 -9.69
C TYR A 6 -0.99 -9.04 -8.22
N LEU A 7 0.27 -8.74 -7.92
CA LEU A 7 0.76 -8.56 -6.57
C LEU A 7 1.22 -7.11 -6.39
N ASP A 8 0.49 -6.39 -5.57
CA ASP A 8 0.85 -5.01 -5.23
C ASP A 8 2.13 -4.99 -4.39
N ASN A 9 3.16 -4.32 -4.91
CA ASN A 9 4.40 -4.07 -4.19
C ASN A 9 4.64 -2.58 -3.94
N SER A 10 3.58 -1.76 -3.93
CA SER A 10 3.69 -0.34 -3.58
C SER A 10 4.13 -0.14 -2.12
N TYR A 11 4.55 1.09 -1.78
CA TYR A 11 4.97 1.41 -0.43
C TYR A 11 3.87 1.21 0.63
N SER A 12 2.60 1.28 0.27
CA SER A 12 1.51 0.99 1.21
C SER A 12 1.56 -0.43 1.76
N MET A 13 2.07 -1.38 0.95
CA MET A 13 2.25 -2.78 1.35
C MET A 13 3.41 -3.00 2.33
N GLN A 14 4.12 -1.95 2.75
CA GLN A 14 5.07 -1.99 3.89
C GLN A 14 4.35 -2.00 5.24
N ALA A 15 3.06 -1.64 5.28
CA ALA A 15 2.30 -1.65 6.52
C ALA A 15 2.46 -2.99 7.24
N THR A 16 2.53 -2.92 8.58
CA THR A 16 2.73 -4.10 9.43
C THR A 16 1.50 -4.97 9.43
N GLY A 17 1.64 -6.18 8.94
CA GLY A 17 0.67 -7.26 9.07
C GLY A 17 0.92 -8.08 10.34
N LYS A 18 0.34 -9.26 10.41
CA LYS A 18 0.44 -10.15 11.58
C LYS A 18 1.83 -10.78 11.73
N ASN A 19 2.49 -11.11 10.62
CA ASN A 19 3.76 -11.86 10.59
C ASN A 19 4.83 -11.13 9.75
N GLY A 20 4.77 -9.83 9.61
CA GLY A 20 5.70 -9.01 8.83
C GLY A 20 5.00 -7.93 8.05
N SER A 21 5.57 -7.47 6.93
CA SER A 21 4.86 -6.53 6.05
C SER A 21 3.73 -7.22 5.30
N LEU A 22 2.72 -6.44 4.87
CA LEU A 22 1.60 -6.98 4.07
C LEU A 22 2.10 -7.64 2.78
N LEU A 23 3.15 -7.11 2.17
CA LEU A 23 3.76 -7.72 0.99
C LEU A 23 4.33 -9.11 1.31
N ASN A 24 5.07 -9.23 2.41
CA ASN A 24 5.64 -10.51 2.83
C ASN A 24 4.54 -11.54 3.15
N GLU A 25 3.48 -11.12 3.84
CA GLU A 25 2.33 -12.00 4.10
C GLU A 25 1.66 -12.45 2.81
N ALA A 26 1.42 -11.54 1.87
CA ALA A 26 0.84 -11.86 0.58
C ALA A 26 1.69 -12.88 -0.20
N ILE A 27 3.02 -12.71 -0.21
CA ILE A 27 3.95 -13.65 -0.85
C ILE A 27 3.89 -15.02 -0.17
N GLN A 28 3.92 -15.08 1.17
CA GLN A 28 3.83 -16.33 1.91
C GLN A 28 2.49 -17.04 1.67
N ASP A 29 1.39 -16.30 1.68
CA ASP A 29 0.06 -16.84 1.41
C ASP A 29 -0.04 -17.38 -0.02
N MET A 30 0.56 -16.72 -1.00
CA MET A 30 0.65 -17.24 -2.36
C MET A 30 1.45 -18.55 -2.40
N ILE A 31 2.64 -18.58 -1.79
CA ILE A 31 3.50 -19.78 -1.77
C ILE A 31 2.80 -20.97 -1.09
N ASN A 32 2.01 -20.71 -0.05
CA ASN A 32 1.34 -21.76 0.72
C ASN A 32 0.03 -22.25 0.09
N ASN A 33 -0.67 -21.42 -0.67
CA ASN A 33 -2.03 -21.72 -1.12
C ASN A 33 -2.18 -21.95 -2.63
N PHE A 34 -1.21 -21.54 -3.44
CA PHE A 34 -1.24 -21.82 -4.88
C PHE A 34 -0.48 -23.10 -5.19
N PRO A 35 -0.95 -23.89 -6.17
CA PRO A 35 -0.22 -25.05 -6.66
C PRO A 35 1.16 -24.65 -7.22
N GLU A 36 2.23 -25.25 -6.73
CA GLU A 36 3.60 -24.83 -7.05
C GLU A 36 3.95 -24.94 -8.56
N ASP A 37 3.39 -25.95 -9.24
CA ASP A 37 3.69 -26.27 -10.64
C ASP A 37 2.63 -25.71 -11.62
N GLU A 38 1.53 -25.09 -11.13
CA GLU A 38 0.53 -24.48 -11.99
C GLU A 38 1.11 -23.30 -12.77
N LYS A 39 0.82 -23.28 -14.07
CA LYS A 39 1.24 -22.17 -14.92
C LYS A 39 0.39 -20.94 -14.67
N ILE A 40 1.05 -19.86 -14.29
CA ILE A 40 0.45 -18.56 -14.05
C ILE A 40 1.21 -17.47 -14.80
N SER A 41 0.57 -16.33 -15.00
CA SER A 41 1.26 -15.09 -15.29
C SER A 41 1.14 -14.19 -14.07
N LEU A 42 2.23 -13.57 -13.64
CA LEU A 42 2.25 -12.68 -12.50
C LEU A 42 2.80 -11.31 -12.90
N PHE A 43 2.20 -10.25 -12.41
CA PHE A 43 2.75 -8.91 -12.56
C PHE A 43 2.65 -8.12 -11.27
N THR A 44 3.55 -7.18 -11.12
CA THR A 44 3.61 -6.21 -10.02
C THR A 44 3.56 -4.79 -10.59
N ASN A 45 3.74 -3.79 -9.78
CA ASN A 45 3.88 -2.40 -10.24
C ASN A 45 5.10 -2.20 -11.15
N SER A 46 6.15 -3.00 -10.99
CA SER A 46 7.45 -2.84 -11.67
C SER A 46 7.86 -3.99 -12.58
N GLN A 47 7.32 -5.18 -12.40
CA GLN A 47 7.78 -6.40 -13.08
C GLN A 47 6.61 -7.18 -13.69
N THR A 48 6.92 -8.04 -14.67
CA THR A 48 5.92 -8.93 -15.30
C THR A 48 6.57 -10.26 -15.67
N PHE A 49 5.98 -11.34 -15.20
CA PHE A 49 6.39 -12.71 -15.44
C PHE A 49 5.28 -13.43 -16.20
N ARG A 50 5.56 -13.95 -17.38
CA ARG A 50 4.58 -14.61 -18.24
C ARG A 50 4.76 -16.11 -18.22
N ASN A 51 3.65 -16.84 -18.15
CA ASN A 51 3.60 -18.30 -18.33
C ASN A 51 4.65 -19.05 -17.50
N THR A 52 4.71 -18.75 -16.23
CA THR A 52 5.67 -19.26 -15.24
C THR A 52 4.95 -20.09 -14.17
N SER A 53 5.67 -20.51 -13.12
CA SER A 53 5.08 -21.18 -11.96
C SER A 53 5.58 -20.53 -10.65
N LEU A 54 4.85 -20.71 -9.55
CA LEU A 54 5.31 -20.19 -8.25
C LEU A 54 6.64 -20.78 -7.83
N LYS A 55 6.88 -22.05 -8.14
CA LYS A 55 8.16 -22.70 -7.88
C LYS A 55 9.32 -22.00 -8.57
N ALA A 56 9.13 -21.56 -9.81
CA ALA A 56 10.16 -20.81 -10.56
C ALA A 56 10.34 -19.38 -10.01
N LEU A 57 9.24 -18.74 -9.58
CA LEU A 57 9.23 -17.34 -9.09
C LEU A 57 9.62 -17.19 -7.63
N LYS A 58 9.75 -18.26 -6.86
CA LYS A 58 9.91 -18.18 -5.39
C LYS A 58 11.03 -17.24 -4.95
N ASN A 59 12.20 -17.31 -5.61
CA ASN A 59 13.32 -16.45 -5.25
C ASN A 59 13.10 -14.99 -5.65
N ASP A 60 12.49 -14.75 -6.81
CA ASP A 60 12.18 -13.39 -7.29
C ASP A 60 11.14 -12.72 -6.37
N LEU A 61 10.14 -13.48 -5.91
CA LEU A 61 9.12 -12.98 -4.99
C LEU A 61 9.70 -12.66 -3.61
N ILE A 62 10.60 -13.48 -3.08
CA ILE A 62 11.25 -13.24 -1.77
C ILE A 62 12.15 -12.00 -1.83
N GLN A 63 12.74 -11.71 -2.99
CA GLN A 63 13.60 -10.55 -3.21
C GLN A 63 12.86 -9.35 -3.80
N LEU A 64 11.53 -9.42 -3.89
CA LEU A 64 10.73 -8.36 -4.47
C LEU A 64 10.81 -7.08 -3.63
N GLU A 65 11.35 -6.03 -4.23
CA GLU A 65 11.45 -4.71 -3.62
C GLU A 65 10.14 -3.91 -3.77
N HIS A 66 9.95 -2.94 -2.88
CA HIS A 66 8.83 -2.03 -2.98
C HIS A 66 9.00 -1.04 -4.13
N SER A 67 7.90 -0.73 -4.78
CA SER A 67 7.83 0.21 -5.90
C SER A 67 7.28 1.57 -5.44
N PRO A 68 7.89 2.69 -5.83
CA PRO A 68 7.33 4.01 -5.60
C PRO A 68 6.11 4.31 -6.47
N THR A 69 5.97 3.58 -7.57
CA THR A 69 4.82 3.69 -8.47
C THR A 69 3.76 2.65 -8.11
N GLN A 70 2.50 3.08 -8.16
CA GLN A 70 1.34 2.19 -8.04
C GLN A 70 0.49 2.34 -9.30
N LEU A 71 0.17 1.22 -9.92
CA LEU A 71 -0.74 1.19 -11.05
C LEU A 71 -2.16 1.57 -10.57
N ASN A 72 -2.87 2.35 -11.35
CA ASN A 72 -4.29 2.57 -11.10
C ASN A 72 -5.11 1.33 -11.50
N TYR A 73 -6.35 1.23 -11.00
CA TYR A 73 -7.17 0.04 -11.18
C TYR A 73 -7.51 -0.25 -12.64
N ASP A 74 -7.71 0.78 -13.47
CA ASP A 74 -7.98 0.61 -14.91
C ASP A 74 -6.75 0.00 -15.61
N ALA A 75 -5.56 0.52 -15.31
CA ALA A 75 -4.31 -0.02 -15.84
C ALA A 75 -4.06 -1.47 -15.37
N LEU A 76 -4.42 -1.81 -14.12
CA LEU A 76 -4.33 -3.18 -13.60
C LEU A 76 -5.20 -4.14 -14.42
N PHE A 77 -6.46 -3.73 -14.68
CA PHE A 77 -7.39 -4.57 -15.41
C PHE A 77 -6.96 -4.77 -16.87
N ILE A 78 -6.56 -3.67 -17.55
CA ILE A 78 -6.03 -3.73 -18.91
C ILE A 78 -4.80 -4.64 -18.99
N LYS A 79 -3.82 -4.43 -18.10
CA LYS A 79 -2.59 -5.23 -18.07
C LYS A 79 -2.86 -6.70 -17.74
N GLY A 80 -3.80 -6.96 -16.83
CA GLY A 80 -4.25 -8.32 -16.53
C GLY A 80 -4.87 -9.00 -17.74
N LYS A 81 -5.72 -8.30 -18.48
CA LYS A 81 -6.35 -8.82 -19.72
C LYS A 81 -5.31 -9.14 -20.81
N GLU A 82 -4.30 -8.31 -20.97
CA GLU A 82 -3.23 -8.52 -21.96
C GLU A 82 -2.36 -9.77 -21.69
N LEU A 83 -2.39 -10.27 -20.46
CA LEU A 83 -1.63 -11.44 -20.07
C LEU A 83 -2.36 -12.77 -20.34
N PHE A 84 -3.64 -12.73 -20.61
CA PHE A 84 -4.39 -13.90 -21.06
C PHE A 84 -4.15 -14.21 -22.53
N SER A 85 -4.33 -15.49 -22.88
CA SER A 85 -4.36 -15.90 -24.28
C SER A 85 -5.63 -15.39 -25.00
N LYS A 86 -5.63 -15.44 -26.32
CA LYS A 86 -6.82 -15.15 -27.14
C LYS A 86 -7.79 -16.34 -27.21
N ASP A 87 -7.49 -17.43 -26.53
CA ASP A 87 -8.38 -18.58 -26.48
C ASP A 87 -9.63 -18.28 -25.64
N ASN A 88 -10.79 -18.27 -26.27
CA ASN A 88 -12.07 -18.02 -25.60
C ASN A 88 -12.66 -19.29 -24.95
N SER A 89 -12.05 -20.46 -25.17
CA SER A 89 -12.49 -21.71 -24.54
C SER A 89 -11.89 -21.91 -23.14
N SER A 90 -10.84 -21.16 -22.78
CA SER A 90 -10.22 -21.25 -21.48
C SER A 90 -10.93 -20.37 -20.43
N SER A 91 -11.14 -20.92 -19.24
CA SER A 91 -11.58 -20.14 -18.08
C SER A 91 -10.46 -19.21 -17.62
N LYS A 92 -10.76 -17.91 -17.50
CA LYS A 92 -9.79 -16.87 -17.17
C LYS A 92 -10.02 -16.36 -15.75
N ASN A 93 -8.99 -16.42 -14.91
CA ASN A 93 -9.02 -15.93 -13.53
C ASN A 93 -8.00 -14.80 -13.37
N LEU A 94 -8.47 -13.63 -12.96
CA LEU A 94 -7.64 -12.49 -12.58
C LEU A 94 -7.72 -12.32 -11.05
N ILE A 95 -6.59 -12.46 -10.38
CA ILE A 95 -6.47 -12.33 -8.94
C ILE A 95 -5.67 -11.06 -8.65
N LEU A 96 -6.28 -10.10 -7.94
CA LEU A 96 -5.61 -8.88 -7.51
C LEU A 96 -5.35 -8.95 -6.00
N ILE A 97 -4.08 -8.85 -5.61
CA ILE A 97 -3.64 -8.87 -4.22
C ILE A 97 -3.07 -7.49 -3.88
N SER A 98 -3.76 -6.75 -3.03
CA SER A 98 -3.41 -5.37 -2.63
C SER A 98 -4.10 -5.04 -1.31
N ASP A 99 -3.59 -4.05 -0.58
CA ASP A 99 -4.28 -3.47 0.57
C ASP A 99 -5.49 -2.61 0.17
N PHE A 100 -5.67 -2.35 -1.12
CA PHE A 100 -6.79 -1.60 -1.71
C PHE A 100 -7.08 -0.29 -0.97
N GLN A 101 -6.03 0.47 -0.64
CA GLN A 101 -6.22 1.76 0.01
C GLN A 101 -7.14 2.64 -0.83
N GLN A 102 -8.19 3.14 -0.18
CA GLN A 102 -9.15 4.02 -0.80
C GLN A 102 -8.45 5.36 -1.10
N LYS A 103 -8.21 5.64 -2.37
CA LYS A 103 -7.90 6.97 -2.88
C LYS A 103 -9.23 7.65 -3.21
N ASP A 104 -9.24 8.95 -3.40
CA ASP A 104 -10.39 9.86 -3.51
C ASP A 104 -11.56 9.41 -4.42
N ASN A 105 -11.39 8.39 -5.23
CA ASN A 105 -12.43 7.82 -6.07
C ASN A 105 -12.77 6.38 -5.69
N PRO A 106 -14.06 6.02 -5.67
CA PRO A 106 -14.46 4.63 -5.46
C PRO A 106 -13.87 3.75 -6.57
N VAL A 107 -13.38 2.57 -6.14
CA VAL A 107 -12.87 1.56 -7.08
C VAL A 107 -14.06 1.02 -7.89
N THR A 108 -14.12 1.39 -9.16
CA THR A 108 -15.06 0.81 -10.12
C THR A 108 -14.27 -0.07 -11.09
N PHE A 109 -14.56 -1.36 -11.09
CA PHE A 109 -14.03 -2.27 -12.12
C PHE A 109 -15.06 -2.41 -13.25
N GLU A 110 -14.64 -2.19 -14.48
CA GLU A 110 -15.41 -2.66 -15.61
C GLU A 110 -15.45 -4.19 -15.57
N THR A 111 -16.61 -4.75 -15.28
CA THR A 111 -16.79 -6.21 -15.22
C THR A 111 -16.80 -6.77 -16.63
N ASP A 112 -15.84 -7.64 -16.91
CA ASP A 112 -15.84 -8.47 -18.11
C ASP A 112 -16.37 -9.85 -17.71
N SER A 113 -17.55 -10.24 -18.22
CA SER A 113 -18.19 -11.50 -17.87
C SER A 113 -17.38 -12.74 -18.26
N THR A 114 -16.34 -12.58 -19.07
CA THR A 114 -15.42 -13.65 -19.50
C THR A 114 -14.26 -13.87 -18.52
N ILE A 115 -14.08 -12.97 -17.56
CA ILE A 115 -12.98 -13.01 -16.59
C ILE A 115 -13.54 -13.12 -15.18
N ASN A 116 -13.14 -14.15 -14.47
CA ASN A 116 -13.43 -14.31 -13.05
C ASN A 116 -12.45 -13.47 -12.23
N LEU A 117 -12.93 -12.35 -11.67
CA LEU A 117 -12.12 -11.42 -10.86
C LEU A 117 -12.19 -11.82 -9.39
N LYS A 118 -11.03 -11.99 -8.76
CA LYS A 118 -10.89 -12.23 -7.33
C LYS A 118 -10.01 -11.16 -6.69
N LEU A 119 -10.52 -10.52 -5.64
CA LEU A 119 -9.78 -9.55 -4.84
C LEU A 119 -9.32 -10.22 -3.54
N VAL A 120 -8.04 -10.05 -3.21
CA VAL A 120 -7.43 -10.56 -1.98
C VAL A 120 -6.81 -9.39 -1.24
N GLN A 121 -7.32 -9.07 -0.06
CA GLN A 121 -6.88 -7.96 0.75
C GLN A 121 -6.14 -8.45 2.01
N PRO A 122 -4.81 -8.39 2.06
CA PRO A 122 -4.06 -8.53 3.30
C PRO A 122 -4.48 -7.43 4.30
N LYS A 123 -4.63 -7.80 5.57
CA LYS A 123 -5.08 -6.86 6.59
C LYS A 123 -3.92 -6.42 7.47
N SER A 124 -3.76 -5.10 7.63
CA SER A 124 -2.83 -4.56 8.60
C SER A 124 -3.21 -4.99 10.02
N ALA A 125 -2.22 -5.43 10.79
CA ALA A 125 -2.39 -5.78 12.20
C ALA A 125 -2.47 -4.53 13.09
N LEU A 126 -1.87 -3.42 12.66
CA LEU A 126 -1.87 -2.15 13.36
C LEU A 126 -2.65 -1.14 12.52
N VAL A 127 -3.79 -0.71 13.03
CA VAL A 127 -4.58 0.40 12.47
C VAL A 127 -4.23 1.66 13.27
N SER A 128 -2.96 2.01 13.34
CA SER A 128 -2.52 3.24 13.98
C SER A 128 -1.60 4.00 13.04
N ASN A 129 -2.00 5.19 12.66
CA ASN A 129 -1.22 6.06 11.80
C ASN A 129 -1.34 7.49 12.30
N VAL A 130 -0.21 8.13 12.56
CA VAL A 130 -0.16 9.57 12.83
C VAL A 130 0.43 10.25 11.62
N SER A 131 -0.28 11.22 11.09
CA SER A 131 0.16 12.02 9.96
C SER A 131 0.11 13.51 10.30
N ILE A 132 0.97 14.28 9.66
CA ILE A 132 0.85 15.73 9.62
C ILE A 132 -0.20 16.07 8.56
N ASP A 133 -1.34 16.63 9.00
CA ASP A 133 -2.40 17.05 8.10
C ASP A 133 -2.04 18.39 7.43
N SER A 134 -1.62 19.35 8.23
CA SER A 134 -1.25 20.68 7.75
C SER A 134 -0.29 21.39 8.70
N VAL A 135 0.49 22.31 8.13
CA VAL A 135 1.35 23.24 8.86
C VAL A 135 1.11 24.64 8.31
N TYR A 136 0.83 25.58 9.18
CA TYR A 136 0.60 26.97 8.77
C TYR A 136 1.17 27.97 9.78
N VAL A 137 1.54 29.15 9.28
CA VAL A 137 2.04 30.23 10.11
C VAL A 137 0.87 30.86 10.86
N SER A 138 0.92 30.85 12.19
CA SER A 138 -0.10 31.49 13.05
C SER A 138 0.28 32.93 13.40
N ASN A 139 1.56 33.20 13.57
CA ASN A 139 2.09 34.52 13.81
C ASN A 139 3.50 34.66 13.24
N SER A 140 3.84 35.84 12.77
CA SER A 140 5.18 36.15 12.26
C SER A 140 5.51 37.58 12.59
N ASN A 141 6.66 37.78 13.25
CA ASN A 141 7.26 39.09 13.49
C ASN A 141 8.74 39.07 13.04
N SER A 142 9.48 40.12 13.29
CA SER A 142 10.87 40.22 12.85
C SER A 142 11.84 39.25 13.56
N GLU A 143 11.44 38.62 14.65
CA GLU A 143 12.29 37.79 15.50
C GLU A 143 11.79 36.38 15.69
N THR A 144 10.48 36.14 15.58
CA THR A 144 9.86 34.84 15.83
C THR A 144 8.87 34.45 14.74
N LEU A 145 8.80 33.16 14.51
CA LEU A 145 7.84 32.52 13.60
C LEU A 145 7.09 31.45 14.38
N ASP A 146 5.78 31.67 14.60
CA ASP A 146 4.93 30.67 15.23
C ASP A 146 4.26 29.81 14.17
N LEU A 147 4.49 28.51 14.24
CA LEU A 147 3.87 27.52 13.37
C LEU A 147 2.80 26.75 14.14
N ASN A 148 1.62 26.63 13.57
CA ASN A 148 0.63 25.65 14.00
C ASN A 148 0.77 24.37 13.17
N VAL A 149 0.94 23.25 13.87
CA VAL A 149 1.03 21.91 13.29
C VAL A 149 -0.23 21.16 13.65
N LYS A 150 -0.97 20.72 12.65
CA LYS A 150 -2.14 19.88 12.80
C LYS A 150 -1.77 18.44 12.51
N LEU A 151 -1.99 17.57 13.49
CA LEU A 151 -1.79 16.12 13.40
C LEU A 151 -3.13 15.42 13.33
N SER A 152 -3.20 14.35 12.56
CA SER A 152 -4.32 13.43 12.52
C SER A 152 -3.87 12.05 12.99
N ASN A 153 -4.57 11.48 13.97
CA ASN A 153 -4.35 10.11 14.44
C ASN A 153 -5.51 9.23 13.99
N GLN A 154 -5.18 8.18 13.25
CA GLN A 154 -6.08 7.11 12.88
C GLN A 154 -5.67 5.86 13.64
N GLY A 155 -6.36 5.56 14.73
CA GLY A 155 -6.07 4.39 15.57
C GLY A 155 -6.19 4.69 17.07
N GLU A 156 -5.51 3.90 17.89
CA GLU A 156 -5.52 4.07 19.35
C GLU A 156 -4.86 5.39 19.78
N ALA A 157 -5.15 5.81 21.01
CA ALA A 157 -4.53 7.00 21.59
C ALA A 157 -3.00 6.81 21.68
N ILE A 158 -2.28 7.87 21.38
CA ILE A 158 -0.81 7.87 21.42
C ILE A 158 -0.36 8.95 22.39
N GLU A 159 0.51 8.56 23.31
CA GLU A 159 1.11 9.46 24.30
C GLU A 159 2.56 9.77 23.94
N ASN A 160 2.99 10.97 24.23
CA ASN A 160 4.36 11.46 24.06
C ASN A 160 4.93 11.33 22.62
N THR A 161 4.06 11.47 21.60
CA THR A 161 4.54 11.53 20.22
C THR A 161 5.42 12.76 20.02
N THR A 162 6.66 12.52 19.56
CA THR A 162 7.60 13.60 19.35
C THR A 162 7.42 14.22 17.96
N VAL A 163 7.22 15.52 17.93
CA VAL A 163 7.27 16.36 16.72
C VAL A 163 8.49 17.27 16.80
N SER A 164 9.31 17.23 15.77
CA SER A 164 10.55 18.01 15.71
C SER A 164 10.53 18.94 14.50
N LEU A 165 10.93 20.17 14.70
CA LEU A 165 11.11 21.18 13.66
C LEU A 165 12.60 21.35 13.38
N PHE A 166 12.97 21.23 12.12
CA PHE A 166 14.35 21.44 11.66
C PHE A 166 14.41 22.58 10.65
N ASN A 167 15.53 23.27 10.63
CA ASN A 167 15.94 24.12 9.51
C ASN A 167 17.22 23.47 8.93
N ASP A 168 17.10 22.87 7.75
CA ASP A 168 18.08 21.93 7.23
C ASP A 168 18.41 20.84 8.27
N ASP A 169 19.66 20.75 8.73
CA ASP A 169 20.10 19.76 9.74
C ASP A 169 20.05 20.30 11.19
N VAL A 170 19.60 21.53 11.40
CA VAL A 170 19.55 22.18 12.73
C VAL A 170 18.17 21.98 13.36
N LEU A 171 18.14 21.30 14.50
CA LEU A 171 16.92 21.16 15.31
C LEU A 171 16.58 22.53 15.93
N LEU A 172 15.41 23.09 15.57
CA LEU A 172 14.91 24.36 16.10
C LEU A 172 13.99 24.15 17.31
N ALA A 173 13.08 23.16 17.21
CA ALA A 173 12.14 22.88 18.29
C ALA A 173 11.80 21.38 18.35
N LYS A 174 11.44 20.91 19.55
CA LYS A 174 11.01 19.54 19.80
C LYS A 174 9.92 19.53 20.85
N ASN A 175 8.72 19.07 20.49
CA ASN A 175 7.57 18.99 21.36
C ASN A 175 7.05 17.57 21.47
N ALA A 176 6.61 17.17 22.66
CA ALA A 176 5.86 15.95 22.87
C ALA A 176 4.37 16.27 22.89
N VAL A 177 3.58 15.51 22.15
CA VAL A 177 2.14 15.72 21.96
C VAL A 177 1.39 14.42 22.22
N ASP A 178 0.31 14.53 22.99
CA ASP A 178 -0.64 13.44 23.19
C ASP A 178 -1.77 13.60 22.18
N ILE A 179 -2.15 12.49 21.51
CA ILE A 179 -3.22 12.52 20.52
C ILE A 179 -4.22 11.43 20.88
N SER A 180 -5.46 11.82 21.09
CA SER A 180 -6.54 10.89 21.41
C SER A 180 -6.83 9.95 20.25
N LYS A 181 -7.51 8.83 20.52
CA LYS A 181 -7.95 7.85 19.55
C LYS A 181 -8.80 8.50 18.45
N ASN A 182 -8.46 8.23 17.20
CA ASN A 182 -9.18 8.70 16.00
C ASN A 182 -9.50 10.21 16.07
N SER A 183 -8.52 11.01 16.44
CA SER A 183 -8.69 12.44 16.63
C SER A 183 -7.59 13.27 15.97
N GLU A 184 -7.83 14.57 15.93
CA GLU A 184 -6.86 15.57 15.50
C GLU A 184 -6.31 16.33 16.70
N ALA A 185 -5.06 16.72 16.65
CA ALA A 185 -4.41 17.60 17.62
C ALA A 185 -3.72 18.75 16.90
N THR A 186 -3.84 19.94 17.43
CA THR A 186 -3.14 21.12 16.93
C THR A 186 -2.29 21.71 18.05
N PHE A 187 -1.04 22.00 17.76
CA PHE A 187 -0.12 22.64 18.71
C PHE A 187 0.75 23.67 18.00
N SER A 188 1.26 24.63 18.77
CA SER A 188 2.11 25.69 18.26
C SER A 188 3.57 25.38 18.56
N VAL A 189 4.43 25.72 17.61
CA VAL A 189 5.89 25.66 17.71
C VAL A 189 6.42 27.05 17.41
N SER A 190 7.24 27.59 18.31
CA SER A 190 7.87 28.92 18.18
C SER A 190 9.37 28.79 18.13
#